data_d86ad231cba50ae8469e51bc53ebbe6f
#
_entry.id   d86ad231cba50ae8469e51bc53ebbe6f
#
_cell.length_a   1.000
_cell.length_b   1.000
_cell.length_c   1.000
_cell.angle_alpha   90.00
_cell.angle_beta   90.00
_cell.angle_gamma   90.00
#
_symmetry.space_group_name_H-M   'P 1'
#
loop_
_entity.id
_entity.type
_entity.pdbx_description
1 polymer ?
#
loop_
_entity_poly.entity_id
_entity_poly.type
_entity_poly.pdbx_seq_one_letter_code
_entity_poly.pdbx_strand_id
1 'polypeptide(L)'
;FHKATNADVTIAVMPVPMEEASRFGIVVTDENNVITDFQEKPAEPKSNLASMGIYIFSWKALRESLIALKDQSNCDFGQHIIPWLKERGDRMAAYEFNGYWKYVGTLGSYWEANMELIDIIPEFNLYEEFWKIYTSSEIIAPQYISADAKVDKCIVGDGTEIYGEVHNSVIGPGVTIKKGAVVRDSIIMRGTTIGENVTVDRSIIAEGVTVGNAVEIGIGEETPN
;
A
#
# COMPACT_ATOMS: atom_id res chain seq x y z
N PHE A 1 17.93 -12.76 11.73
CA PHE A 1 18.66 -12.88 10.47
C PHE A 1 19.80 -11.87 10.42
N HIS A 2 19.57 -10.56 10.45
CA HIS A 2 20.57 -9.49 10.34
C HIS A 2 21.82 -9.73 11.25
N LYS A 3 21.57 -10.03 12.54
CA LYS A 3 22.66 -10.35 13.49
C LYS A 3 23.36 -11.66 13.18
N ALA A 4 22.62 -12.69 12.75
CA ALA A 4 23.18 -14.01 12.46
C ALA A 4 24.07 -13.99 11.23
N THR A 5 23.79 -13.13 10.25
CA THR A 5 24.59 -12.96 9.04
C THR A 5 25.73 -11.96 9.21
N ASN A 6 25.84 -11.26 10.36
CA ASN A 6 26.76 -10.14 10.59
C ASN A 6 26.70 -9.10 9.46
N ALA A 7 25.49 -8.81 8.96
CA ALA A 7 25.29 -7.84 7.90
C ALA A 7 25.43 -6.41 8.41
N ASP A 8 25.95 -5.52 7.58
CA ASP A 8 25.92 -4.06 7.79
C ASP A 8 24.56 -3.49 7.37
N VAL A 9 23.96 -4.08 6.34
CA VAL A 9 22.56 -3.83 5.95
C VAL A 9 21.89 -5.13 5.52
N THR A 10 20.63 -5.29 5.94
CA THR A 10 19.73 -6.32 5.45
C THR A 10 18.57 -5.66 4.73
N ILE A 11 18.31 -6.11 3.52
CA ILE A 11 17.19 -5.66 2.68
C ILE A 11 16.15 -6.78 2.66
N ALA A 12 14.91 -6.46 3.07
CA ALA A 12 13.81 -7.38 2.87
C ALA A 12 13.45 -7.41 1.37
N VAL A 13 13.34 -8.60 0.82
CA VAL A 13 13.08 -8.83 -0.60
C VAL A 13 11.95 -9.82 -0.81
N MET A 14 11.27 -9.72 -1.94
CA MET A 14 10.24 -10.65 -2.37
C MET A 14 10.37 -10.90 -3.87
N PRO A 15 10.18 -12.14 -4.36
CA PRO A 15 10.10 -12.39 -5.79
C PRO A 15 8.84 -11.76 -6.39
N VAL A 16 8.99 -11.05 -7.49
CA VAL A 16 7.90 -10.43 -8.26
C VAL A 16 7.91 -10.94 -9.69
N PRO A 17 6.81 -10.82 -10.46
CA PRO A 17 6.83 -11.07 -11.91
C PRO A 17 7.90 -10.21 -12.59
N MET A 18 8.64 -10.78 -13.54
CA MET A 18 9.73 -10.06 -14.24
C MET A 18 9.23 -8.79 -14.96
N GLU A 19 8.00 -8.81 -15.44
CA GLU A 19 7.38 -7.67 -16.12
C GLU A 19 7.21 -6.46 -15.19
N GLU A 20 7.08 -6.70 -13.88
CA GLU A 20 6.93 -5.66 -12.86
C GLU A 20 8.26 -5.25 -12.21
N ALA A 21 9.31 -6.04 -12.39
CA ALA A 21 10.58 -5.87 -11.69
C ALA A 21 11.22 -4.49 -11.92
N SER A 22 11.03 -3.90 -13.09
CA SER A 22 11.53 -2.54 -13.42
C SER A 22 10.96 -1.41 -12.54
N ARG A 23 9.90 -1.69 -11.77
CA ARG A 23 9.27 -0.72 -10.87
C ARG A 23 9.94 -0.63 -9.51
N PHE A 24 10.83 -1.57 -9.19
CA PHE A 24 11.43 -1.76 -7.88
C PHE A 24 12.94 -1.64 -7.88
N GLY A 25 13.53 -1.44 -6.71
CA GLY A 25 14.93 -1.76 -6.49
C GLY A 25 15.13 -3.27 -6.60
N ILE A 26 16.01 -3.70 -7.48
CA ILE A 26 16.25 -5.13 -7.77
C ILE A 26 17.55 -5.59 -7.11
N VAL A 27 17.45 -6.70 -6.40
CA VAL A 27 18.54 -7.31 -5.66
C VAL A 27 19.02 -8.57 -6.39
N VAL A 28 20.34 -8.72 -6.52
CA VAL A 28 20.98 -9.95 -6.99
C VAL A 28 21.78 -10.53 -5.84
N THR A 29 21.61 -11.82 -5.56
CA THR A 29 22.26 -12.50 -4.44
C THR A 29 23.11 -13.67 -4.90
N ASP A 30 24.05 -14.07 -4.06
CA ASP A 30 24.70 -15.38 -4.12
C ASP A 30 23.85 -16.46 -3.41
N GLU A 31 24.38 -17.68 -3.36
CA GLU A 31 23.77 -18.85 -2.72
C GLU A 31 23.58 -18.69 -1.19
N ASN A 32 24.25 -17.74 -0.57
CA ASN A 32 24.21 -17.47 0.87
C ASN A 32 23.33 -16.24 1.19
N ASN A 33 22.53 -15.75 0.24
CA ASN A 33 21.72 -14.52 0.35
C ASN A 33 22.58 -13.26 0.59
N VAL A 34 23.88 -13.27 0.23
CA VAL A 34 24.69 -12.06 0.21
C VAL A 34 24.38 -11.29 -1.06
N ILE A 35 24.10 -10.00 -0.93
CA ILE A 35 23.79 -9.15 -2.07
C ILE A 35 25.06 -8.86 -2.85
N THR A 36 25.08 -9.26 -4.11
CA THR A 36 26.19 -9.05 -5.05
C THR A 36 25.92 -7.84 -5.96
N ASP A 37 24.66 -7.53 -6.24
CA ASP A 37 24.26 -6.36 -7.01
C ASP A 37 22.96 -5.77 -6.51
N PHE A 38 22.81 -4.44 -6.68
CA PHE A 38 21.59 -3.71 -6.42
C PHE A 38 21.36 -2.70 -7.54
N GLN A 39 20.17 -2.70 -8.09
CA GLN A 39 19.77 -1.82 -9.21
C GLN A 39 18.47 -1.10 -8.86
N GLU A 40 18.50 0.21 -8.77
CA GLU A 40 17.28 0.98 -8.51
C GLU A 40 16.48 1.18 -9.81
N LYS A 41 15.28 0.60 -9.87
CA LYS A 41 14.34 0.70 -11.01
C LYS A 41 14.99 0.51 -12.39
N PRO A 42 15.67 -0.61 -12.61
CA PRO A 42 16.37 -0.83 -13.87
C PRO A 42 15.41 -1.06 -15.02
N ALA A 43 15.75 -0.55 -16.21
CA ALA A 43 14.98 -0.85 -17.43
C ALA A 43 15.05 -2.33 -17.82
N GLU A 44 16.20 -2.98 -17.55
CA GLU A 44 16.44 -4.40 -17.76
C GLU A 44 16.88 -5.05 -16.45
N PRO A 45 15.95 -5.58 -15.64
CA PRO A 45 16.27 -6.17 -14.36
C PRO A 45 17.02 -7.49 -14.50
N LYS A 46 18.11 -7.64 -13.73
CA LYS A 46 18.93 -8.86 -13.71
C LYS A 46 18.37 -9.98 -12.84
N SER A 47 17.38 -9.67 -12.01
CA SER A 47 16.73 -10.59 -11.07
C SER A 47 15.28 -10.16 -10.89
N ASN A 48 14.47 -11.04 -10.32
CA ASN A 48 13.11 -10.73 -9.92
C ASN A 48 12.96 -10.53 -8.40
N LEU A 49 14.06 -10.47 -7.65
CA LEU A 49 14.02 -10.16 -6.22
C LEU A 49 13.86 -8.66 -6.00
N ALA A 50 12.63 -8.23 -5.76
CA ALA A 50 12.31 -6.83 -5.50
C ALA A 50 12.60 -6.45 -4.04
N SER A 51 13.25 -5.32 -3.85
CA SER A 51 13.37 -4.68 -2.53
C SER A 51 12.00 -4.21 -2.08
N MET A 52 11.60 -4.61 -0.89
CA MET A 52 10.35 -4.17 -0.27
C MET A 52 10.42 -2.73 0.29
N GLY A 53 11.57 -2.06 0.19
CA GLY A 53 11.80 -0.76 0.83
C GLY A 53 11.93 -0.84 2.35
N ILE A 54 12.17 -2.03 2.89
CA ILE A 54 12.32 -2.31 4.31
C ILE A 54 13.76 -2.72 4.57
N TYR A 55 14.43 -1.98 5.44
CA TYR A 55 15.86 -2.14 5.70
C TYR A 55 16.16 -2.27 7.19
N ILE A 56 17.14 -3.09 7.52
CA ILE A 56 17.75 -3.14 8.85
C ILE A 56 19.24 -2.81 8.68
N PHE A 57 19.71 -1.78 9.38
CA PHE A 57 21.10 -1.35 9.34
C PHE A 57 21.80 -1.56 10.68
N SER A 58 23.06 -1.92 10.63
CA SER A 58 23.97 -1.65 11.73
C SER A 58 24.11 -0.14 11.88
N TRP A 59 23.93 0.39 13.11
CA TRP A 59 23.96 1.85 13.34
C TRP A 59 25.21 2.53 12.79
N LYS A 60 26.35 1.87 12.92
CA LYS A 60 27.61 2.38 12.39
C LYS A 60 27.55 2.61 10.88
N ALA A 61 27.10 1.62 10.12
CA ALA A 61 27.00 1.69 8.65
C ALA A 61 26.03 2.80 8.22
N LEU A 62 24.84 2.85 8.82
CA LEU A 62 23.86 3.90 8.52
C LEU A 62 24.39 5.30 8.84
N ARG A 63 24.96 5.50 10.04
CA ARG A 63 25.48 6.79 10.46
C ARG A 63 26.59 7.29 9.53
N GLU A 64 27.52 6.42 9.16
CA GLU A 64 28.62 6.78 8.28
C GLU A 64 28.15 7.15 6.88
N SER A 65 27.18 6.40 6.32
CA SER A 65 26.57 6.72 5.02
C SER A 65 25.83 8.07 5.03
N LEU A 66 25.03 8.35 6.08
CA LEU A 66 24.30 9.61 6.21
C LEU A 66 25.26 10.81 6.35
N ILE A 67 26.38 10.65 7.06
CA ILE A 67 27.40 11.70 7.17
C ILE A 67 28.11 11.93 5.84
N ALA A 68 28.47 10.84 5.15
CA ALA A 68 29.16 10.93 3.86
C ALA A 68 28.28 11.60 2.77
N LEU A 69 26.97 11.34 2.82
CA LEU A 69 26.00 11.83 1.84
C LEU A 69 25.21 13.06 2.32
N LYS A 70 25.62 13.72 3.40
CA LYS A 70 24.88 14.85 4.01
C LYS A 70 24.62 16.02 3.07
N ASP A 71 25.51 16.25 2.11
CA ASP A 71 25.42 17.34 1.13
C ASP A 71 24.70 16.92 -0.17
N GLN A 72 24.27 15.63 -0.24
CA GLN A 72 23.50 15.11 -1.36
C GLN A 72 22.06 15.64 -1.31
N SER A 73 21.66 16.40 -2.31
CA SER A 73 20.27 16.84 -2.48
C SER A 73 19.36 15.63 -2.71
N ASN A 74 18.23 15.59 -2.00
CA ASN A 74 17.24 14.50 -2.12
C ASN A 74 17.86 13.10 -1.89
N CYS A 75 18.65 12.96 -0.82
CA CYS A 75 19.28 11.68 -0.48
C CYS A 75 18.24 10.58 -0.29
N ASP A 76 18.34 9.52 -1.09
CA ASP A 76 17.43 8.38 -1.13
C ASP A 76 18.18 7.09 -0.80
N PHE A 77 17.50 6.14 -0.17
CA PHE A 77 18.11 4.87 0.22
C PHE A 77 18.52 4.03 -0.98
N GLY A 78 17.64 3.86 -1.96
CA GLY A 78 17.90 3.03 -3.14
C GLY A 78 18.89 3.65 -4.11
N GLN A 79 18.80 4.98 -4.30
CA GLN A 79 19.66 5.69 -5.28
C GLN A 79 21.02 6.06 -4.73
N HIS A 80 21.18 6.25 -3.42
CA HIS A 80 22.38 6.83 -2.84
C HIS A 80 22.99 5.97 -1.74
N ILE A 81 22.23 5.64 -0.68
CA ILE A 81 22.78 4.98 0.52
C ILE A 81 23.18 3.53 0.22
N ILE A 82 22.32 2.75 -0.41
CA ILE A 82 22.61 1.34 -0.74
C ILE A 82 23.78 1.22 -1.73
N PRO A 83 23.82 1.97 -2.84
CA PRO A 83 24.98 1.98 -3.74
C PRO A 83 26.28 2.41 -3.04
N TRP A 84 26.25 3.42 -2.18
CA TRP A 84 27.42 3.87 -1.43
C TRP A 84 27.94 2.80 -0.48
N LEU A 85 27.07 2.09 0.24
CA LEU A 85 27.46 0.97 1.10
C LEU A 85 28.07 -0.17 0.28
N LYS A 86 27.50 -0.49 -0.88
CA LYS A 86 28.01 -1.48 -1.81
C LYS A 86 29.41 -1.12 -2.32
N GLU A 87 29.64 0.12 -2.75
CA GLU A 87 30.94 0.62 -3.21
C GLU A 87 32.00 0.57 -2.11
N ARG A 88 31.60 0.82 -0.87
CA ARG A 88 32.49 0.71 0.30
C ARG A 88 32.85 -0.74 0.63
N GLY A 89 32.11 -1.71 0.14
CA GLY A 89 32.33 -3.13 0.41
C GLY A 89 31.67 -3.62 1.69
N ASP A 90 30.62 -2.94 2.16
CA ASP A 90 29.84 -3.39 3.32
C ASP A 90 29.14 -4.71 3.04
N ARG A 91 28.98 -5.51 4.09
CA ARG A 91 28.25 -6.78 3.99
C ARG A 91 26.76 -6.54 3.92
N MET A 92 26.20 -6.78 2.76
CA MET A 92 24.77 -6.62 2.47
C MET A 92 24.10 -7.99 2.35
N ALA A 93 22.98 -8.19 3.03
CA ALA A 93 22.24 -9.45 3.00
C ALA A 93 20.78 -9.23 2.55
N ALA A 94 20.26 -10.16 1.77
CA ALA A 94 18.84 -10.20 1.40
C ALA A 94 18.09 -11.13 2.34
N TYR A 95 17.00 -10.62 2.91
CA TYR A 95 16.04 -11.43 3.66
C TYR A 95 14.80 -11.65 2.81
N GLU A 96 14.63 -12.86 2.31
CA GLU A 96 13.45 -13.24 1.55
C GLU A 96 12.24 -13.34 2.49
N PHE A 97 11.28 -12.44 2.29
CA PHE A 97 10.06 -12.40 3.08
C PHE A 97 9.03 -13.36 2.50
N ASN A 98 8.45 -14.19 3.36
CA ASN A 98 7.37 -15.10 3.02
C ASN A 98 6.10 -14.65 3.75
N GLY A 99 5.24 -13.89 3.08
CA GLY A 99 3.99 -13.37 3.61
C GLY A 99 3.36 -12.38 2.65
N TYR A 100 2.24 -11.80 3.06
CA TYR A 100 1.57 -10.80 2.25
C TYR A 100 2.38 -9.49 2.19
N TRP A 101 2.63 -9.02 0.99
CA TRP A 101 3.17 -7.70 0.71
C TRP A 101 2.60 -7.17 -0.60
N LYS A 102 2.07 -5.97 -0.59
CA LYS A 102 1.50 -5.31 -1.78
C LYS A 102 2.12 -3.93 -1.94
N TYR A 103 2.67 -3.66 -3.11
CA TYR A 103 3.14 -2.34 -3.48
C TYR A 103 1.96 -1.49 -3.98
N VAL A 104 1.69 -0.39 -3.30
CA VAL A 104 0.55 0.51 -3.60
C VAL A 104 0.97 1.82 -4.27
N GLY A 105 1.98 1.77 -5.11
CA GLY A 105 2.56 2.94 -5.77
C GLY A 105 1.79 3.45 -7.00
N THR A 106 0.71 2.79 -7.41
CA THR A 106 -0.21 3.25 -8.45
C THR A 106 -1.64 3.26 -7.93
N LEU A 107 -2.53 4.04 -8.57
CA LEU A 107 -3.96 4.07 -8.21
C LEU A 107 -4.59 2.68 -8.37
N GLY A 108 -4.23 1.94 -9.42
CA GLY A 108 -4.71 0.58 -9.65
C GLY A 108 -4.32 -0.37 -8.53
N SER A 109 -3.03 -0.42 -8.17
CA SER A 109 -2.56 -1.31 -7.09
C SER A 109 -3.10 -0.90 -5.71
N TYR A 110 -3.34 0.39 -5.47
CA TYR A 110 -4.01 0.87 -4.26
C TYR A 110 -5.48 0.40 -4.22
N TRP A 111 -6.20 0.52 -5.33
CA TRP A 111 -7.57 0.03 -5.45
C TRP A 111 -7.63 -1.49 -5.24
N GLU A 112 -6.80 -2.26 -5.93
CA GLU A 112 -6.73 -3.72 -5.78
C GLU A 112 -6.46 -4.14 -4.33
N ALA A 113 -5.45 -3.52 -3.67
CA ALA A 113 -5.12 -3.84 -2.28
C ALA A 113 -6.30 -3.61 -1.32
N ASN A 114 -7.13 -2.59 -1.56
CA ASN A 114 -8.33 -2.36 -0.78
C ASN A 114 -9.43 -3.38 -1.08
N MET A 115 -9.61 -3.76 -2.35
CA MET A 115 -10.61 -4.77 -2.74
C MET A 115 -10.27 -6.16 -2.19
N GLU A 116 -8.98 -6.53 -2.15
CA GLU A 116 -8.52 -7.79 -1.54
C GLU A 116 -8.89 -7.91 -0.05
N LEU A 117 -8.98 -6.79 0.68
CA LEU A 117 -9.39 -6.78 2.10
C LEU A 117 -10.85 -7.14 2.33
N ILE A 118 -11.70 -7.00 1.29
CA ILE A 118 -13.15 -7.25 1.38
C ILE A 118 -13.47 -8.73 1.22
N ASP A 119 -12.53 -9.53 0.76
CA ASP A 119 -12.76 -10.97 0.57
C ASP A 119 -13.09 -11.68 1.89
N ILE A 120 -13.86 -12.78 1.80
CA ILE A 120 -14.31 -13.56 2.97
C ILE A 120 -13.11 -14.09 3.77
N ILE A 121 -12.06 -14.48 3.07
CA ILE A 121 -10.78 -14.92 3.66
C ILE A 121 -9.68 -14.10 2.98
N PRO A 122 -9.45 -12.87 3.45
CA PRO A 122 -8.41 -12.04 2.88
C PRO A 122 -7.04 -12.62 3.23
N GLU A 123 -6.10 -12.55 2.30
CA GLU A 123 -4.71 -12.97 2.56
C GLU A 123 -4.08 -12.13 3.67
N PHE A 124 -4.43 -10.85 3.75
CA PHE A 124 -4.07 -9.95 4.84
C PHE A 124 -5.24 -9.76 5.81
N ASN A 125 -5.11 -10.33 7.02
CA ASN A 125 -6.15 -10.27 8.03
C ASN A 125 -6.08 -9.00 8.87
N LEU A 126 -7.04 -8.08 8.70
CA LEU A 126 -7.18 -6.87 9.53
C LEU A 126 -7.61 -7.16 10.98
N TYR A 127 -8.17 -8.35 11.24
CA TYR A 127 -8.72 -8.75 12.53
C TYR A 127 -7.77 -9.66 13.34
N GLU A 128 -6.47 -9.64 13.02
CA GLU A 128 -5.46 -10.42 13.72
C GLU A 128 -5.38 -10.02 15.21
N GLU A 129 -5.70 -10.93 16.09
CA GLU A 129 -5.75 -10.67 17.54
C GLU A 129 -4.37 -10.69 18.19
N PHE A 130 -3.45 -11.50 17.69
CA PHE A 130 -2.14 -11.70 18.31
C PHE A 130 -1.11 -10.65 17.85
N TRP A 131 -1.37 -10.02 16.73
CA TRP A 131 -0.50 -8.93 16.20
C TRP A 131 -1.34 -7.77 15.69
N LYS A 132 -1.88 -7.04 16.65
CA LYS A 132 -2.75 -5.89 16.33
C LYS A 132 -1.98 -4.76 15.66
N ILE A 133 -2.60 -4.19 14.63
CA ILE A 133 -2.13 -2.96 14.00
C ILE A 133 -2.72 -1.78 14.77
N TYR A 134 -1.83 -0.99 15.38
CA TYR A 134 -2.23 0.21 16.13
C TYR A 134 -2.17 1.43 15.23
N THR A 135 -3.22 2.23 15.28
CA THR A 135 -3.31 3.51 14.55
C THR A 135 -3.99 4.56 15.42
N SER A 136 -3.83 5.83 15.06
CA SER A 136 -4.57 6.91 15.69
C SER A 136 -6.01 6.87 15.18
N SER A 137 -6.94 6.47 16.05
CA SER A 137 -8.37 6.45 15.76
C SER A 137 -9.06 7.60 16.48
N GLU A 138 -9.91 8.33 15.78
CA GLU A 138 -10.83 9.27 16.43
C GLU A 138 -11.97 8.51 17.08
N ILE A 139 -12.43 9.00 18.23
CA ILE A 139 -13.63 8.46 18.88
C ILE A 139 -14.82 9.12 18.22
N ILE A 140 -15.47 8.38 17.31
CA ILE A 140 -16.68 8.80 16.60
C ILE A 140 -17.81 7.81 16.87
N ALA A 141 -19.05 8.21 16.56
CA ALA A 141 -20.21 7.35 16.77
C ALA A 141 -20.11 6.07 15.91
N PRO A 142 -20.78 4.99 16.30
CA PRO A 142 -20.95 3.82 15.43
C PRO A 142 -21.61 4.23 14.09
N GLN A 143 -21.40 3.39 13.08
CA GLN A 143 -22.05 3.56 11.78
C GLN A 143 -23.58 3.44 11.86
N TYR A 144 -24.28 4.20 11.06
CA TYR A 144 -25.73 4.14 10.90
C TYR A 144 -26.11 3.66 9.50
N ILE A 145 -26.91 2.61 9.43
CA ILE A 145 -27.43 2.06 8.17
C ILE A 145 -28.97 2.19 8.22
N SER A 146 -29.51 2.95 7.28
CA SER A 146 -30.96 3.20 7.16
C SER A 146 -31.72 1.90 6.82
N ALA A 147 -32.99 1.82 7.18
CA ALA A 147 -33.82 0.65 6.90
C ALA A 147 -34.00 0.36 5.40
N ASP A 148 -33.92 1.38 4.56
CA ASP A 148 -34.04 1.26 3.10
C ASP A 148 -32.69 1.07 2.40
N ALA A 149 -31.57 1.17 3.13
CA ALA A 149 -30.22 1.01 2.58
C ALA A 149 -29.92 -0.47 2.28
N LYS A 150 -29.07 -0.70 1.28
CA LYS A 150 -28.53 -2.02 0.98
C LYS A 150 -27.01 -1.98 1.07
N VAL A 151 -26.44 -2.82 1.91
CA VAL A 151 -24.99 -2.93 2.10
C VAL A 151 -24.62 -4.40 1.96
N ASP A 152 -23.73 -4.69 1.00
CA ASP A 152 -23.29 -6.03 0.71
C ASP A 152 -21.79 -6.06 0.41
N LYS A 153 -21.06 -6.99 1.05
CA LYS A 153 -19.63 -7.21 0.88
C LYS A 153 -18.82 -5.91 1.01
N CYS A 154 -18.89 -5.24 2.17
CA CYS A 154 -18.25 -3.94 2.39
C CYS A 154 -17.46 -3.89 3.70
N ILE A 155 -16.40 -3.10 3.70
CA ILE A 155 -15.76 -2.62 4.94
C ILE A 155 -16.29 -1.20 5.18
N VAL A 156 -16.89 -0.97 6.36
CA VAL A 156 -17.52 0.31 6.70
C VAL A 156 -16.91 0.86 7.99
N GLY A 157 -16.36 2.05 7.91
CA GLY A 157 -15.75 2.76 9.04
C GLY A 157 -16.78 3.38 10.00
N ASP A 158 -16.34 3.68 11.21
CA ASP A 158 -17.16 4.32 12.24
C ASP A 158 -17.66 5.72 11.79
N GLY A 159 -18.81 6.14 12.32
CA GLY A 159 -19.41 7.44 12.00
C GLY A 159 -19.99 7.55 10.59
N THR A 160 -20.02 6.46 9.83
CA THR A 160 -20.58 6.44 8.48
C THR A 160 -22.11 6.38 8.53
N GLU A 161 -22.76 7.15 7.67
CA GLU A 161 -24.22 7.15 7.50
C GLU A 161 -24.58 6.68 6.09
N ILE A 162 -25.32 5.56 5.97
CA ILE A 162 -25.70 4.98 4.68
C ILE A 162 -27.21 4.99 4.51
N TYR A 163 -27.70 5.74 3.52
CA TYR A 163 -29.10 5.81 3.11
C TYR A 163 -29.34 5.26 1.68
N GLY A 164 -28.27 4.91 0.97
CA GLY A 164 -28.27 4.38 -0.39
C GLY A 164 -27.86 2.92 -0.47
N GLU A 165 -27.31 2.53 -1.61
CA GLU A 165 -26.81 1.17 -1.88
C GLU A 165 -25.28 1.17 -1.97
N VAL A 166 -24.62 0.20 -1.30
CA VAL A 166 -23.17 0.06 -1.29
C VAL A 166 -22.83 -1.42 -1.49
N HIS A 167 -22.04 -1.71 -2.50
CA HIS A 167 -21.66 -3.06 -2.87
C HIS A 167 -20.13 -3.14 -3.10
N ASN A 168 -19.49 -4.21 -2.58
CA ASN A 168 -18.10 -4.55 -2.80
C ASN A 168 -17.17 -3.33 -2.68
N SER A 169 -17.29 -2.56 -1.58
CA SER A 169 -16.63 -1.26 -1.45
C SER A 169 -16.03 -1.05 -0.07
N VAL A 170 -15.01 -0.19 -0.01
CA VAL A 170 -14.38 0.26 1.23
C VAL A 170 -14.85 1.67 1.52
N ILE A 171 -15.55 1.84 2.65
CA ILE A 171 -16.12 3.11 3.09
C ILE A 171 -15.39 3.57 4.34
N GLY A 172 -14.70 4.69 4.22
CA GLY A 172 -13.93 5.30 5.29
C GLY A 172 -14.79 5.89 6.41
N PRO A 173 -14.19 6.27 7.54
CA PRO A 173 -14.90 6.84 8.66
C PRO A 173 -15.60 8.16 8.33
N GLY A 174 -16.79 8.37 8.91
CA GLY A 174 -17.54 9.64 8.78
C GLY A 174 -18.05 9.94 7.36
N VAL A 175 -18.15 8.95 6.50
CA VAL A 175 -18.73 9.10 5.15
C VAL A 175 -20.24 9.16 5.24
N THR A 176 -20.87 10.01 4.42
CA THR A 176 -22.32 10.06 4.26
C THR A 176 -22.70 9.66 2.83
N ILE A 177 -23.51 8.61 2.69
CA ILE A 177 -24.06 8.16 1.40
C ILE A 177 -25.57 8.42 1.41
N LYS A 178 -26.00 9.40 0.62
CA LYS A 178 -27.38 9.88 0.62
C LYS A 178 -28.33 8.94 -0.13
N LYS A 179 -29.64 9.22 0.01
CA LYS A 179 -30.71 8.40 -0.55
C LYS A 179 -30.62 8.29 -2.08
N GLY A 180 -30.80 7.08 -2.59
CA GLY A 180 -30.77 6.79 -4.03
C GLY A 180 -29.35 6.74 -4.61
N ALA A 181 -28.32 7.03 -3.81
CA ALA A 181 -26.94 6.84 -4.27
C ALA A 181 -26.59 5.34 -4.34
N VAL A 182 -25.75 4.97 -5.32
CA VAL A 182 -25.24 3.62 -5.54
C VAL A 182 -23.73 3.66 -5.65
N VAL A 183 -23.04 2.96 -4.77
CA VAL A 183 -21.58 2.85 -4.76
C VAL A 183 -21.20 1.39 -5.00
N ARG A 184 -20.34 1.13 -6.00
CA ARG A 184 -19.87 -0.21 -6.34
C ARG A 184 -18.37 -0.23 -6.58
N ASP A 185 -17.72 -1.32 -6.17
CA ASP A 185 -16.31 -1.60 -6.44
C ASP A 185 -15.40 -0.40 -6.19
N SER A 186 -15.71 0.40 -5.15
CA SER A 186 -15.14 1.73 -4.97
C SER A 186 -14.55 1.93 -3.57
N ILE A 187 -13.64 2.89 -3.48
CA ILE A 187 -13.05 3.34 -2.22
C ILE A 187 -13.54 4.77 -1.97
N ILE A 188 -14.28 4.97 -0.89
CA ILE A 188 -14.73 6.29 -0.45
C ILE A 188 -13.97 6.65 0.81
N MET A 189 -13.09 7.64 0.72
CA MET A 189 -12.23 8.00 1.83
C MET A 189 -12.99 8.85 2.86
N ARG A 190 -12.35 9.01 4.02
CA ARG A 190 -12.86 9.66 5.21
C ARG A 190 -13.60 10.98 4.95
N GLY A 191 -14.74 11.19 5.68
CA GLY A 191 -15.44 12.48 5.72
C GLY A 191 -16.07 12.91 4.40
N THR A 192 -16.13 12.01 3.41
CA THR A 192 -16.70 12.29 2.09
C THR A 192 -18.23 12.20 2.14
N THR A 193 -18.89 13.08 1.38
CA THR A 193 -20.33 13.05 1.20
C THR A 193 -20.69 12.70 -0.25
N ILE A 194 -21.44 11.62 -0.43
CA ILE A 194 -22.03 11.23 -1.72
C ILE A 194 -23.47 11.70 -1.77
N GLY A 195 -23.78 12.56 -2.72
CA GLY A 195 -25.08 13.21 -2.89
C GLY A 195 -26.21 12.25 -3.26
N GLU A 196 -27.42 12.77 -3.36
CA GLU A 196 -28.60 11.98 -3.73
C GLU A 196 -28.57 11.52 -5.18
N ASN A 197 -28.96 10.26 -5.45
CA ASN A 197 -29.03 9.66 -6.78
C ASN A 197 -27.70 9.72 -7.54
N VAL A 198 -26.57 9.63 -6.82
CA VAL A 198 -25.21 9.55 -7.38
C VAL A 198 -24.89 8.10 -7.68
N THR A 199 -24.21 7.84 -8.79
CA THR A 199 -23.60 6.54 -9.05
C THR A 199 -22.08 6.67 -9.02
N VAL A 200 -21.41 5.84 -8.21
CA VAL A 200 -19.95 5.72 -8.16
C VAL A 200 -19.58 4.28 -8.44
N ASP A 201 -18.80 4.06 -9.48
CA ASP A 201 -18.37 2.73 -9.91
C ASP A 201 -16.86 2.69 -10.14
N ARG A 202 -16.17 1.63 -9.65
CA ARG A 202 -14.72 1.37 -9.80
C ARG A 202 -13.85 2.62 -9.61
N SER A 203 -14.11 3.37 -8.55
CA SER A 203 -13.52 4.69 -8.35
C SER A 203 -12.93 4.85 -6.96
N ILE A 204 -11.98 5.77 -6.85
CA ILE A 204 -11.42 6.22 -5.59
C ILE A 204 -11.85 7.67 -5.37
N ILE A 205 -12.65 7.93 -4.34
CA ILE A 205 -13.04 9.28 -3.95
C ILE A 205 -12.20 9.69 -2.74
N ALA A 206 -11.48 10.79 -2.91
CA ALA A 206 -10.55 11.28 -1.90
C ALA A 206 -11.25 11.79 -0.63
N GLU A 207 -10.46 12.00 0.41
CA GLU A 207 -10.89 12.48 1.72
C GLU A 207 -11.56 13.85 1.65
N GLY A 208 -12.69 14.00 2.38
CA GLY A 208 -13.40 15.29 2.54
C GLY A 208 -14.10 15.82 1.29
N VAL A 209 -14.24 14.99 0.26
CA VAL A 209 -14.92 15.40 -0.98
C VAL A 209 -16.44 15.44 -0.79
N THR A 210 -17.09 16.41 -1.44
CA THR A 210 -18.55 16.45 -1.57
C THR A 210 -18.94 16.27 -3.03
N VAL A 211 -19.57 15.13 -3.35
CA VAL A 211 -20.15 14.84 -4.65
C VAL A 211 -21.58 15.39 -4.67
N GLY A 212 -21.89 16.24 -5.66
CA GLY A 212 -23.23 16.81 -5.84
C GLY A 212 -24.26 15.73 -6.20
N ASN A 213 -25.56 16.12 -6.21
CA ASN A 213 -26.64 15.17 -6.53
C ASN A 213 -26.66 14.79 -8.01
N ALA A 214 -27.14 13.59 -8.32
CA ALA A 214 -27.34 13.06 -9.67
C ALA A 214 -26.08 13.07 -10.55
N VAL A 215 -24.92 12.81 -9.95
CA VAL A 215 -23.62 12.71 -10.65
C VAL A 215 -23.30 11.24 -10.90
N GLU A 216 -22.67 10.95 -12.03
CA GLU A 216 -22.15 9.64 -12.38
C GLU A 216 -20.62 9.68 -12.44
N ILE A 217 -19.93 8.76 -11.73
CA ILE A 217 -18.47 8.69 -11.64
C ILE A 217 -18.04 7.25 -11.96
N GLY A 218 -17.03 7.09 -12.82
CA GLY A 218 -16.41 5.81 -13.12
C GLY A 218 -17.21 4.90 -14.04
N ILE A 219 -18.26 5.41 -14.69
CA ILE A 219 -19.10 4.62 -15.58
C ILE A 219 -18.48 4.57 -16.97
N GLY A 220 -18.15 3.38 -17.45
CA GLY A 220 -18.07 3.09 -18.87
C GLY A 220 -16.75 2.80 -19.51
N GLU A 221 -15.59 2.93 -18.87
CA GLU A 221 -14.31 2.45 -19.46
C GLU A 221 -13.34 1.99 -18.38
N GLU A 222 -12.53 0.97 -18.72
CA GLU A 222 -11.36 0.62 -17.92
C GLU A 222 -10.42 1.84 -17.85
N THR A 223 -10.21 2.39 -16.67
CA THR A 223 -9.22 3.45 -16.49
C THR A 223 -7.85 2.91 -16.90
N PRO A 224 -7.12 3.59 -17.77
CA PRO A 224 -5.76 3.17 -18.09
C PRO A 224 -4.89 3.21 -16.84
N ASN A 225 -4.02 2.21 -16.70
CA ASN A 225 -3.02 2.05 -15.64
C ASN A 225 -2.04 3.23 -15.58
#